data_3a8aed4819a8dd56b67468905a02030f
#
_entry.id   3a8aed4819a8dd56b67468905a02030f
#
_cell.length_a   1.000
_cell.length_b   1.000
_cell.length_c   1.000
_cell.angle_alpha   90.00
_cell.angle_beta   90.00
_cell.angle_gamma   90.00
#
_symmetry.space_group_name_H-M   'P 1'
#
loop_
_entity.id
_entity.type
_entity.pdbx_description
1 polymer ?
#
loop_
_entity_poly.entity_id
_entity_poly.type
_entity_poly.pdbx_seq_one_letter_code
_entity_poly.pdbx_strand_id
1 'polypeptide(L)'
;MNYITYLLNRKINYLQSSNKKNELEPHYQAKFEFYLLLTLGYVWNKNIEKIDEILKEQVLNTILRPSVGSIIEAIRIVDIDNEFFGNKKLKKLSELLNSYPQIRNELIGHGYSFEDNINNYIEIFDKLFLAFDDNDTIVSKDFDIIKVDAIIILPKIRTAS
;
A
#
# COMPACT_ATOMS: atom_id res chain seq x y z
N MET A 1 13.06 -9.93 3.80
CA MET A 1 12.35 -8.79 4.44
C MET A 1 13.07 -7.52 4.02
N ASN A 2 12.36 -6.59 3.42
CA ASN A 2 12.88 -5.30 2.99
C ASN A 2 13.33 -4.46 4.21
N TYR A 3 14.36 -3.62 4.06
CA TYR A 3 14.91 -2.80 5.14
C TYR A 3 13.87 -1.85 5.76
N ILE A 4 13.00 -1.25 4.94
CA ILE A 4 11.93 -0.36 5.42
C ILE A 4 10.93 -1.14 6.28
N THR A 5 10.51 -2.31 5.85
CA THR A 5 9.64 -3.20 6.64
C THR A 5 10.29 -3.57 7.99
N TYR A 6 11.59 -3.84 7.98
CA TYR A 6 12.34 -4.11 9.21
C TYR A 6 12.31 -2.92 10.17
N LEU A 7 12.56 -1.70 9.68
CA LEU A 7 12.54 -0.49 10.52
C LEU A 7 11.16 -0.21 11.10
N LEU A 8 10.10 -0.33 10.27
CA LEU A 8 8.72 -0.13 10.71
C LEU A 8 8.33 -1.17 11.77
N ASN A 9 8.63 -2.43 11.54
CA ASN A 9 8.35 -3.51 12.51
C ASN A 9 9.10 -3.29 13.82
N ARG A 10 10.38 -2.90 13.76
CA ARG A 10 11.17 -2.59 14.96
C ARG A 10 10.54 -1.46 15.77
N LYS A 11 10.07 -0.38 15.11
CA LYS A 11 9.42 0.74 15.79
C LYS A 11 8.08 0.34 16.38
N ILE A 12 7.25 -0.40 15.65
CA ILE A 12 5.96 -0.92 16.12
C ILE A 12 6.17 -1.80 17.36
N ASN A 13 7.07 -2.77 17.29
CA ASN A 13 7.36 -3.66 18.42
C ASN A 13 7.84 -2.91 19.66
N TYR A 14 8.69 -1.88 19.47
CA TYR A 14 9.12 -1.02 20.57
C TYR A 14 7.93 -0.28 21.21
N LEU A 15 7.06 0.30 20.44
CA LEU A 15 5.89 1.04 20.94
C LEU A 15 4.90 0.11 21.67
N GLN A 16 4.69 -1.10 21.15
CA GLN A 16 3.85 -2.10 21.81
C GLN A 16 4.43 -2.53 23.17
N SER A 17 5.75 -2.77 23.24
CA SER A 17 6.42 -3.22 24.46
C SER A 17 6.59 -2.13 25.52
N SER A 18 6.70 -0.87 25.10
CA SER A 18 6.91 0.29 26.00
C SER A 18 5.62 0.94 26.50
N ASN A 19 4.46 0.31 26.31
CA ASN A 19 3.15 0.83 26.68
C ASN A 19 2.78 2.19 26.04
N LYS A 20 3.38 2.49 24.87
CA LYS A 20 3.12 3.70 24.08
C LYS A 20 2.19 3.40 22.89
N LYS A 21 1.15 2.63 23.17
CA LYS A 21 0.21 2.15 22.13
C LYS A 21 -0.49 3.29 21.41
N ASN A 22 -0.73 4.42 22.05
CA ASN A 22 -1.31 5.62 21.44
C ASN A 22 -0.45 6.25 20.33
N GLU A 23 0.85 5.93 20.29
CA GLU A 23 1.76 6.38 19.23
C GLU A 23 1.79 5.41 18.02
N LEU A 24 1.06 4.30 18.07
CA LEU A 24 1.13 3.24 17.03
C LEU A 24 0.47 3.62 15.70
N GLU A 25 -0.62 4.39 15.74
CA GLU A 25 -1.42 4.70 14.56
C GLU A 25 -0.60 5.16 13.35
N PRO A 26 0.24 6.21 13.43
CA PRO A 26 0.99 6.67 12.28
C PRO A 26 1.98 5.64 11.73
N HIS A 27 2.48 4.74 12.57
CA HIS A 27 3.42 3.69 12.16
C HIS A 27 2.72 2.52 11.46
N TYR A 28 1.53 2.13 11.94
CA TYR A 28 0.68 1.16 11.26
C TYR A 28 0.21 1.70 9.91
N GLN A 29 -0.23 2.95 9.88
CA GLN A 29 -0.64 3.62 8.65
C GLN A 29 0.51 3.67 7.62
N ALA A 30 1.70 4.09 8.03
CA ALA A 30 2.87 4.15 7.17
C ALA A 30 3.27 2.76 6.64
N LYS A 31 3.22 1.72 7.47
CA LYS A 31 3.50 0.34 7.04
C LYS A 31 2.46 -0.13 6.02
N PHE A 32 1.19 0.19 6.23
CA PHE A 32 0.12 -0.20 5.33
C PHE A 32 0.24 0.50 3.97
N GLU A 33 0.46 1.82 3.97
CA GLU A 33 0.70 2.58 2.74
C GLU A 33 1.91 2.05 1.97
N PHE A 34 2.99 1.70 2.68
CA PHE A 34 4.15 1.09 2.07
C PHE A 34 3.82 -0.24 1.38
N TYR A 35 3.07 -1.12 2.02
CA TYR A 35 2.64 -2.39 1.43
C TYR A 35 1.73 -2.19 0.21
N LEU A 36 0.84 -1.20 0.27
CA LEU A 36 -0.01 -0.84 -0.87
C LEU A 36 0.81 -0.31 -2.06
N LEU A 37 1.83 0.51 -1.81
CA LEU A 37 2.72 1.01 -2.87
C LEU A 37 3.53 -0.13 -3.51
N LEU A 38 4.02 -1.09 -2.72
CA LEU A 38 4.64 -2.31 -3.25
C LEU A 38 3.67 -3.10 -4.11
N THR A 39 2.42 -3.24 -3.66
CA THR A 39 1.36 -3.94 -4.41
C THR A 39 1.05 -3.22 -5.72
N LEU A 40 0.93 -1.90 -5.69
CA LEU A 40 0.73 -1.09 -6.90
C LEU A 40 1.87 -1.31 -7.90
N GLY A 41 3.13 -1.26 -7.44
CA GLY A 41 4.30 -1.52 -8.29
C GLY A 41 4.30 -2.93 -8.86
N TYR A 42 3.92 -3.92 -8.08
CA TYR A 42 3.82 -5.31 -8.52
C TYR A 42 2.76 -5.50 -9.61
N VAL A 43 1.53 -5.00 -9.39
CA VAL A 43 0.43 -5.12 -10.36
C VAL A 43 0.72 -4.30 -11.61
N TRP A 44 1.29 -3.09 -11.46
CA TRP A 44 1.75 -2.27 -12.57
C TRP A 44 2.75 -3.01 -13.45
N ASN A 45 3.80 -3.57 -12.84
CA ASN A 45 4.84 -4.28 -13.59
C ASN A 45 4.29 -5.50 -14.35
N LYS A 46 3.35 -6.22 -13.74
CA LYS A 46 2.67 -7.35 -14.41
C LYS A 46 1.88 -6.95 -15.65
N ASN A 47 1.28 -5.77 -15.64
CA ASN A 47 0.40 -5.29 -16.70
C ASN A 47 1.06 -4.21 -17.57
N ILE A 48 2.38 -4.00 -17.45
CA ILE A 48 3.10 -2.88 -18.06
C ILE A 48 2.88 -2.74 -19.57
N GLU A 49 2.78 -3.86 -20.28
CA GLU A 49 2.54 -3.88 -21.73
C GLU A 49 1.10 -3.50 -22.12
N LYS A 50 0.16 -3.58 -21.19
CA LYS A 50 -1.26 -3.27 -21.37
C LYS A 50 -1.62 -1.86 -20.89
N ILE A 51 -0.71 -1.20 -20.15
CA ILE A 51 -0.90 0.13 -19.59
C ILE A 51 -0.53 1.17 -20.65
N ASP A 52 -1.54 1.77 -21.28
CA ASP A 52 -1.39 2.88 -22.21
C ASP A 52 -1.24 4.25 -21.52
N GLU A 53 -1.08 5.31 -22.29
CA GLU A 53 -0.91 6.67 -21.75
C GLU A 53 -2.17 7.17 -21.01
N ILE A 54 -3.36 6.71 -21.41
CA ILE A 54 -4.63 7.10 -20.76
C ILE A 54 -4.69 6.52 -19.35
N LEU A 55 -4.38 5.23 -19.21
CA LEU A 55 -4.33 4.55 -17.92
C LEU A 55 -3.24 5.15 -17.01
N LYS A 56 -2.08 5.49 -17.57
CA LYS A 56 -1.01 6.17 -16.82
C LYS A 56 -1.48 7.50 -16.25
N GLU A 57 -2.13 8.33 -17.08
CA GLU A 57 -2.67 9.62 -16.64
C GLU A 57 -3.75 9.43 -15.55
N GLN A 58 -4.62 8.43 -15.73
CA GLN A 58 -5.66 8.11 -14.76
C GLN A 58 -5.08 7.70 -13.41
N VAL A 59 -4.05 6.86 -13.39
CA VAL A 59 -3.34 6.48 -12.15
C VAL A 59 -2.67 7.70 -11.52
N LEU A 60 -1.95 8.50 -12.29
CA LEU A 60 -1.28 9.70 -11.79
C LEU A 60 -2.29 10.65 -11.14
N ASN A 61 -3.42 10.91 -11.79
CA ASN A 61 -4.48 11.76 -11.25
C ASN A 61 -5.08 11.20 -9.95
N THR A 62 -5.20 9.87 -9.86
CA THR A 62 -5.72 9.18 -8.68
C THR A 62 -4.77 9.31 -7.48
N ILE A 63 -3.45 9.24 -7.70
CA ILE A 63 -2.43 9.29 -6.64
C ILE A 63 -1.83 10.68 -6.41
N LEU A 64 -2.29 11.72 -7.11
CA LEU A 64 -1.83 13.12 -6.89
C LEU A 64 -1.96 13.57 -5.43
N ARG A 65 -2.95 13.05 -4.73
CA ARG A 65 -3.13 13.21 -3.29
C ARG A 65 -3.17 11.84 -2.65
N PRO A 66 -1.99 11.25 -2.36
CA PRO A 66 -1.92 9.88 -1.91
C PRO A 66 -2.67 9.70 -0.59
N SER A 67 -3.53 8.72 -0.58
CA SER A 67 -4.22 8.20 0.60
C SER A 67 -4.34 6.68 0.41
N VAL A 68 -4.60 5.97 1.48
CA VAL A 68 -4.85 4.52 1.38
C VAL A 68 -5.93 4.22 0.33
N GLY A 69 -7.03 4.97 0.33
CA GLY A 69 -8.12 4.78 -0.64
C GLY A 69 -7.67 5.03 -2.07
N SER A 70 -6.92 6.11 -2.33
CA SER A 70 -6.43 6.41 -3.69
C SER A 70 -5.40 5.41 -4.18
N ILE A 71 -4.56 4.87 -3.31
CA ILE A 71 -3.61 3.82 -3.70
C ILE A 71 -4.34 2.51 -4.04
N ILE A 72 -5.34 2.11 -3.25
CA ILE A 72 -6.18 0.94 -3.56
C ILE A 72 -6.91 1.12 -4.90
N GLU A 73 -7.42 2.31 -5.17
CA GLU A 73 -8.07 2.61 -6.45
C GLU A 73 -7.08 2.56 -7.61
N ALA A 74 -5.87 3.09 -7.44
CA ALA A 74 -4.82 2.98 -8.44
C ALA A 74 -4.46 1.51 -8.74
N ILE A 75 -4.42 0.64 -7.72
CA ILE A 75 -4.22 -0.80 -7.92
C ILE A 75 -5.36 -1.40 -8.77
N ARG A 76 -6.62 -1.01 -8.53
CA ARG A 76 -7.76 -1.48 -9.34
C ARG A 76 -7.66 -1.05 -10.80
N ILE A 77 -7.25 0.20 -11.05
CA ILE A 77 -7.08 0.73 -12.40
C ILE A 77 -6.04 -0.08 -13.20
N VAL A 78 -4.94 -0.47 -12.57
CA VAL A 78 -3.86 -1.21 -13.24
C VAL A 78 -4.07 -2.73 -13.25
N ASP A 79 -5.02 -3.25 -12.50
CA ASP A 79 -5.39 -4.68 -12.49
C ASP A 79 -6.34 -5.02 -13.64
N ILE A 80 -5.89 -4.76 -14.88
CA ILE A 80 -6.70 -4.77 -16.13
C ILE A 80 -7.45 -6.07 -16.32
N ASP A 81 -6.79 -7.21 -16.06
CA ASP A 81 -7.39 -8.55 -16.23
C ASP A 81 -7.97 -9.11 -14.94
N ASN A 82 -8.07 -8.30 -13.90
CA ASN A 82 -8.52 -8.73 -12.56
C ASN A 82 -7.68 -9.92 -12.03
N GLU A 83 -6.40 -9.95 -12.38
CA GLU A 83 -5.49 -11.02 -11.95
C GLU A 83 -5.09 -10.92 -10.49
N PHE A 84 -5.10 -9.71 -9.93
CA PHE A 84 -4.81 -9.48 -8.53
C PHE A 84 -6.06 -9.68 -7.67
N PHE A 85 -7.12 -8.88 -7.90
CA PHE A 85 -8.35 -8.97 -7.10
C PHE A 85 -9.14 -10.25 -7.36
N GLY A 86 -9.07 -10.83 -8.56
CA GLY A 86 -9.69 -12.09 -8.93
C GLY A 86 -8.89 -13.34 -8.55
N ASN A 87 -7.66 -13.19 -8.08
CA ASN A 87 -6.78 -14.32 -7.77
C ASN A 87 -7.23 -15.05 -6.50
N LYS A 88 -7.56 -16.34 -6.62
CA LYS A 88 -7.99 -17.17 -5.49
C LYS A 88 -6.96 -17.26 -4.36
N LYS A 89 -5.65 -17.21 -4.69
CA LYS A 89 -4.58 -17.23 -3.67
C LYS A 89 -4.50 -15.92 -2.89
N LEU A 90 -4.91 -14.80 -3.52
CA LEU A 90 -4.92 -13.48 -2.92
C LEU A 90 -6.30 -13.08 -2.36
N LYS A 91 -7.27 -14.01 -2.39
CA LYS A 91 -8.66 -13.75 -2.00
C LYS A 91 -8.78 -13.06 -0.64
N LYS A 92 -8.08 -13.57 0.37
CA LYS A 92 -8.10 -13.01 1.72
C LYS A 92 -7.59 -11.56 1.74
N LEU A 93 -6.51 -11.27 1.03
CA LEU A 93 -5.95 -9.93 0.93
C LEU A 93 -6.88 -8.99 0.16
N SER A 94 -7.42 -9.43 -0.97
CA SER A 94 -8.34 -8.64 -1.78
C SER A 94 -9.65 -8.32 -1.04
N GLU A 95 -10.20 -9.26 -0.28
CA GLU A 95 -11.38 -9.04 0.57
C GLU A 95 -11.11 -7.99 1.66
N LEU A 96 -9.95 -8.08 2.33
CA LEU A 96 -9.54 -7.09 3.33
C LEU A 96 -9.34 -5.69 2.73
N LEU A 97 -8.72 -5.60 1.55
CA LEU A 97 -8.54 -4.32 0.86
C LEU A 97 -9.88 -3.72 0.40
N ASN A 98 -10.81 -4.55 -0.06
CA ASN A 98 -12.15 -4.10 -0.45
C ASN A 98 -12.99 -3.61 0.73
N SER A 99 -12.84 -4.24 1.89
CA SER A 99 -13.57 -3.85 3.12
C SER A 99 -12.89 -2.72 3.90
N TYR A 100 -11.65 -2.35 3.57
CA TYR A 100 -10.90 -1.35 4.32
C TYR A 100 -11.61 0.01 4.50
N PRO A 101 -12.30 0.60 3.49
CA PRO A 101 -13.03 1.85 3.67
C PRO A 101 -14.10 1.76 4.77
N GLN A 102 -14.82 0.64 4.84
CA GLN A 102 -15.81 0.40 5.89
C GLN A 102 -15.13 0.24 7.25
N ILE A 103 -14.10 -0.60 7.33
CA ILE A 103 -13.30 -0.83 8.53
C ILE A 103 -12.74 0.49 9.08
N ARG A 104 -12.17 1.34 8.20
CA ARG A 104 -11.65 2.66 8.59
C ARG A 104 -12.75 3.54 9.16
N ASN A 105 -13.91 3.58 8.53
CA ASN A 105 -15.03 4.40 8.99
C ASN A 105 -15.55 3.93 10.35
N GLU A 106 -15.61 2.63 10.58
CA GLU A 106 -16.01 2.05 11.87
C GLU A 106 -14.99 2.33 12.98
N LEU A 107 -13.69 2.30 12.66
CA LEU A 107 -12.62 2.52 13.64
C LEU A 107 -12.34 3.99 13.95
N ILE A 108 -12.47 4.87 12.95
CA ILE A 108 -11.99 6.25 13.04
C ILE A 108 -13.14 7.24 12.81
N GLY A 109 -14.17 6.85 12.07
CA GLY A 109 -15.20 7.74 11.54
C GLY A 109 -16.33 8.12 12.49
N HIS A 110 -16.53 7.39 13.59
CA HIS A 110 -17.68 7.58 14.48
C HIS A 110 -17.38 8.33 15.79
N GLY A 111 -16.33 9.16 15.80
CA GLY A 111 -16.01 10.00 16.98
C GLY A 111 -15.44 9.21 18.16
N TYR A 112 -15.08 7.97 17.95
CA TYR A 112 -14.32 7.20 18.94
C TYR A 112 -12.88 7.70 18.95
N SER A 113 -12.34 7.95 20.15
CA SER A 113 -10.92 8.23 20.25
C SER A 113 -10.12 6.98 19.87
N PHE A 114 -8.96 7.16 19.27
CA PHE A 114 -8.04 6.06 18.98
C PHE A 114 -7.73 5.23 20.24
N GLU A 115 -7.68 5.89 21.40
CA GLU A 115 -7.43 5.25 22.70
C GLU A 115 -8.50 4.22 23.07
N ASP A 116 -9.77 4.47 22.76
CA ASP A 116 -10.88 3.58 23.09
C ASP A 116 -10.90 2.32 22.21
N ASN A 117 -10.37 2.39 20.99
CA ASN A 117 -10.41 1.33 19.99
C ASN A 117 -9.05 0.74 19.62
N ILE A 118 -7.99 1.09 20.35
CA ILE A 118 -6.61 0.74 20.00
C ILE A 118 -6.41 -0.77 19.81
N ASN A 119 -7.05 -1.62 20.60
CA ASN A 119 -6.88 -3.06 20.49
C ASN A 119 -7.55 -3.60 19.21
N ASN A 120 -8.74 -3.10 18.85
CA ASN A 120 -9.41 -3.45 17.59
C ASN A 120 -8.60 -2.97 16.39
N TYR A 121 -8.03 -1.76 16.47
CA TYR A 121 -7.16 -1.21 15.45
C TYR A 121 -5.93 -2.09 15.22
N ILE A 122 -5.23 -2.46 16.29
CA ILE A 122 -4.07 -3.35 16.23
C ILE A 122 -4.47 -4.69 15.59
N GLU A 123 -5.54 -5.32 16.05
CA GLU A 123 -5.99 -6.62 15.54
C GLU A 123 -6.29 -6.60 14.04
N ILE A 124 -6.93 -5.54 13.55
CA ILE A 124 -7.26 -5.41 12.13
C ILE A 124 -5.99 -5.22 11.29
N PHE A 125 -5.09 -4.33 11.73
CA PHE A 125 -3.84 -4.11 11.00
C PHE A 125 -2.92 -5.33 11.04
N ASP A 126 -2.86 -6.05 12.15
CA ASP A 126 -2.08 -7.29 12.22
C ASP A 126 -2.63 -8.37 11.27
N LYS A 127 -3.96 -8.47 11.12
CA LYS A 127 -4.59 -9.34 10.10
C LYS A 127 -4.25 -8.91 8.67
N LEU A 128 -4.26 -7.60 8.39
CA LEU A 128 -3.86 -7.05 7.09
C LEU A 128 -2.39 -7.38 6.80
N PHE A 129 -1.49 -7.12 7.73
CA PHE A 129 -0.07 -7.38 7.53
C PHE A 129 0.23 -8.86 7.37
N LEU A 130 -0.43 -9.72 8.14
CA LEU A 130 -0.30 -11.16 7.96
C LEU A 130 -0.75 -11.60 6.57
N ALA A 131 -1.85 -11.02 6.05
CA ALA A 131 -2.32 -11.34 4.70
C ALA A 131 -1.35 -10.86 3.60
N PHE A 132 -0.61 -9.76 3.81
CA PHE A 132 0.48 -9.33 2.92
C PHE A 132 1.70 -10.24 3.06
N ASP A 133 2.10 -10.58 4.28
CA ASP A 133 3.29 -11.40 4.55
C ASP A 133 3.13 -12.85 4.06
N ASP A 134 1.91 -13.39 4.06
CA ASP A 134 1.57 -14.70 3.48
C ASP A 134 1.71 -14.71 1.93
N ASN A 135 1.88 -13.54 1.31
CA ASN A 135 2.08 -13.39 -0.13
C ASN A 135 3.51 -12.92 -0.44
N ASP A 136 4.47 -13.82 -0.34
CA ASP A 136 5.90 -13.59 -0.61
C ASP A 136 6.18 -12.90 -1.96
N THR A 137 5.28 -13.02 -2.93
CA THR A 137 5.39 -12.42 -4.26
C THR A 137 5.18 -10.91 -4.28
N ILE A 138 4.41 -10.35 -3.32
CA ILE A 138 4.09 -8.91 -3.27
C ILE A 138 5.08 -8.17 -2.36
N VAL A 139 5.48 -8.81 -1.26
CA VAL A 139 6.40 -8.24 -0.26
C VAL A 139 7.81 -8.82 -0.44
N SER A 140 8.09 -9.43 -1.60
CA SER A 140 9.31 -10.16 -1.85
C SER A 140 10.56 -9.27 -1.75
N LYS A 141 11.69 -9.93 -1.53
CA LYS A 141 13.02 -9.32 -1.36
C LYS A 141 13.51 -8.56 -2.60
N ASP A 142 12.82 -8.69 -3.71
CA ASP A 142 13.26 -8.24 -5.03
C ASP A 142 12.79 -6.81 -5.37
N PHE A 143 12.00 -6.16 -4.51
CA PHE A 143 11.56 -4.79 -4.70
C PHE A 143 12.26 -3.85 -3.72
N ASP A 144 13.03 -2.92 -4.27
CA ASP A 144 13.56 -1.77 -3.53
C ASP A 144 12.74 -0.52 -3.86
N ILE A 145 12.36 0.23 -2.82
CA ILE A 145 11.82 1.57 -3.00
C ILE A 145 12.99 2.54 -3.08
N ILE A 146 13.17 3.12 -4.24
CA ILE A 146 14.14 4.19 -4.47
C ILE A 146 13.42 5.52 -4.25
N LYS A 147 13.87 6.30 -3.27
CA LYS A 147 13.43 7.68 -3.13
C LYS A 147 14.07 8.50 -4.26
N VAL A 148 13.23 9.07 -5.13
CA VAL A 148 13.68 9.97 -6.18
C VAL A 148 13.47 11.40 -5.68
N ASP A 149 14.56 12.09 -5.35
CA ASP A 149 14.51 13.49 -4.90
C ASP A 149 14.36 14.49 -6.08
N ALA A 150 14.73 14.08 -7.29
CA ALA A 150 14.55 14.87 -8.50
C ALA A 150 14.47 13.98 -9.74
N ILE A 151 13.56 14.30 -10.65
CA ILE A 151 13.51 13.73 -12.00
C ILE A 151 14.01 14.80 -12.96
N ILE A 152 15.18 14.58 -13.56
CA ILE A 152 15.69 15.42 -14.64
C ILE A 152 15.16 14.84 -15.94
N ILE A 153 14.21 15.52 -16.57
CA ILE A 153 13.74 15.18 -17.91
C ILE A 153 14.71 15.82 -18.90
N LEU A 154 15.60 15.02 -19.46
CA LEU A 154 16.44 15.49 -20.58
C LEU A 154 15.56 15.60 -21.83
N PRO A 155 15.58 16.75 -22.52
CA PRO A 155 14.90 16.90 -23.79
C PRO A 155 15.45 15.89 -24.80
N LYS A 156 14.56 15.18 -25.52
CA LYS A 156 14.96 14.34 -26.65
C LYS A 156 15.73 15.20 -27.63
N ILE A 157 17.01 14.96 -27.78
CA ILE A 157 17.78 15.52 -28.88
C ILE A 157 17.18 14.92 -30.15
N ARG A 158 16.44 15.74 -30.91
CA ARG A 158 16.07 15.37 -32.26
C ARG A 158 17.36 15.40 -33.09
N THR A 159 17.89 14.24 -33.39
CA THR A 159 18.89 14.11 -34.46
C THR A 159 18.15 14.47 -35.76
N ALA A 160 18.48 15.65 -36.30
CA ALA A 160 18.09 16.01 -37.66
C ALA A 160 18.77 15.03 -38.61
N SER A 161 17.98 14.28 -39.36
CA SER A 161 18.41 13.52 -40.55
C SER A 161 18.48 14.45 -41.73
#